data_df588189c39a6cbf63b613ad8d55084a
#
_entry.id   df588189c39a6cbf63b613ad8d55084a
#
_cell.length_a   1.000
_cell.length_b   1.000
_cell.length_c   1.000
_cell.angle_alpha   90.00
_cell.angle_beta   90.00
_cell.angle_gamma   90.00
#
_symmetry.space_group_name_H-M   'P 1'
#
loop_
_entity.id
_entity.type
_entity.pdbx_description
1 polymer ?
#
loop_
_entity_poly.entity_id
_entity_poly.type
_entity_poly.pdbx_seq_one_letter_code
_entity_poly.pdbx_strand_id
1 'polypeptide(L)'
;MKLLNLKVPFGTAKMVCVTGAKYLAWEDAFEVDFEDGLTFLEPHTTIRKANKISANAKIVRVEPDEEPCIGFFVHYDNGQTAEVSWSFVRELPPKNPKK
;
A
#
# COMPACT_ATOMS: atom_id res chain seq x y z
N MET A 1 -30.69 4.09 7.44
CA MET A 1 -30.28 4.03 7.55
C MET A 1 -29.79 4.03 7.38
N LYS A 2 -29.78 4.26 6.98
CA LYS A 2 -29.22 4.37 6.83
C LYS A 2 -28.47 4.36 6.89
N LEU A 3 -28.17 4.76 6.76
CA LEU A 3 -27.36 4.72 6.94
C LEU A 3 -26.74 4.36 6.86
N LEU A 4 -26.63 4.71 6.65
CA LEU A 4 -26.00 4.35 6.66
C LEU A 4 -25.41 4.05 6.28
N ASN A 5 -25.35 4.34 6.02
CA ASN A 5 -24.81 4.04 5.81
C ASN A 5 -24.07 4.09 5.60
N LEU A 6 -23.92 4.47 5.35
CA LEU A 6 -23.21 4.46 5.36
C LEU A 6 -22.56 4.22 5.23
N LYS A 7 -22.34 4.31 5.05
CA LYS A 7 -21.65 3.92 4.99
C LYS A 7 -21.35 3.52 4.39
N VAL A 8 -21.49 3.68 4.03
CA VAL A 8 -21.17 3.26 3.44
C VAL A 8 -20.64 3.30 2.86
N PRO A 9 -20.78 3.78 2.71
CA PRO A 9 -19.91 3.63 1.73
C PRO A 9 -18.62 3.27 1.89
N PHE A 10 -18.01 3.53 2.68
CA PHE A 10 -16.93 2.93 2.66
C PHE A 10 -16.97 1.61 3.15
N GLY A 11 -17.63 1.42 4.02
CA GLY A 11 -17.75 0.10 4.50
C GLY A 11 -18.19 -0.83 3.44
N THR A 12 -18.82 -0.28 2.50
CA THR A 12 -19.29 -1.07 1.38
C THR A 12 -18.34 -1.07 0.23
N ALA A 13 -17.21 -0.41 0.39
CA ALA A 13 -16.23 -0.41 -0.67
C ALA A 13 -15.76 -1.82 -0.90
N LYS A 14 -15.78 -2.24 -2.13
CA LYS A 14 -15.25 -3.54 -2.47
C LYS A 14 -13.74 -3.51 -2.38
N MET A 15 -13.19 -4.63 -1.93
CA MET A 15 -11.76 -4.79 -1.97
C MET A 15 -11.29 -4.71 -3.41
N VAL A 16 -10.22 -3.96 -3.64
CA VAL A 16 -9.60 -3.84 -4.95
C VAL A 16 -8.25 -4.52 -4.87
N CYS A 17 -8.03 -5.47 -5.77
CA CYS A 17 -6.80 -6.27 -5.73
C CYS A 17 -5.58 -5.45 -6.11
N VAL A 18 -4.53 -5.62 -5.33
CA VAL A 18 -3.22 -5.11 -5.68
C VAL A 18 -2.67 -6.00 -6.80
N THR A 19 -2.26 -5.39 -7.90
CA THR A 19 -1.71 -6.14 -9.02
C THR A 19 -0.21 -5.99 -9.14
N GLY A 20 0.36 -5.02 -8.43
CA GLY A 20 1.80 -4.85 -8.44
C GLY A 20 2.24 -3.80 -7.45
N ALA A 21 3.48 -3.92 -7.00
CA ALA A 21 4.06 -2.94 -6.10
C ALA A 21 5.55 -2.92 -6.36
N LYS A 22 6.11 -1.72 -6.48
CA LYS A 22 7.55 -1.61 -6.67
C LYS A 22 8.07 -0.38 -5.96
N TYR A 23 9.30 -0.48 -5.51
CA TYR A 23 9.95 0.59 -4.81
C TYR A 23 10.63 1.53 -5.79
N LEU A 24 10.38 2.83 -5.64
CA LEU A 24 11.00 3.86 -6.47
C LEU A 24 12.04 4.57 -5.59
N ALA A 25 13.29 4.22 -5.80
CA ALA A 25 14.35 4.70 -4.92
C ALA A 25 14.48 6.22 -4.94
N TRP A 26 14.29 6.81 -6.11
CA TRP A 26 14.47 8.27 -6.23
C TRP A 26 13.40 9.06 -5.50
N GLU A 27 12.28 8.45 -5.19
CA GLU A 27 11.19 9.11 -4.47
C GLU A 27 11.04 8.58 -3.05
N ASP A 28 11.77 7.51 -2.74
CA ASP A 28 11.61 6.78 -1.48
C ASP A 28 10.14 6.50 -1.24
N ALA A 29 9.50 5.88 -2.22
CA ALA A 29 8.08 5.60 -2.19
C ALA A 29 7.80 4.33 -2.97
N PHE A 30 6.61 3.76 -2.74
CA PHE A 30 6.19 2.55 -3.43
C PHE A 30 5.07 2.89 -4.40
N GLU A 31 5.23 2.47 -5.63
CA GLU A 31 4.18 2.60 -6.62
C GLU A 31 3.33 1.34 -6.58
N VAL A 32 2.05 1.50 -6.29
CA VAL A 32 1.15 0.36 -6.09
C VAL A 32 0.05 0.41 -7.11
N ASP A 33 -0.04 -0.64 -7.92
CA ASP A 33 -1.03 -0.75 -8.98
C ASP A 33 -2.19 -1.63 -8.52
N PHE A 34 -3.38 -1.27 -8.98
CA PHE A 34 -4.60 -2.00 -8.61
C PHE A 34 -5.33 -2.47 -9.85
N GLU A 35 -6.18 -3.47 -9.68
CA GLU A 35 -6.91 -4.09 -10.81
C GLU A 35 -7.88 -3.13 -11.48
N ASP A 36 -8.30 -2.06 -10.79
CA ASP A 36 -9.21 -1.08 -11.39
C ASP A 36 -8.48 -0.05 -12.23
N GLY A 37 -7.18 -0.23 -12.43
CA GLY A 37 -6.40 0.65 -13.29
C GLY A 37 -5.81 1.84 -12.59
N LEU A 38 -6.10 2.03 -11.30
CA LEU A 38 -5.54 3.14 -10.55
C LEU A 38 -4.19 2.76 -9.96
N THR A 39 -3.33 3.75 -9.86
CA THR A 39 -2.00 3.60 -9.27
C THR A 39 -1.88 4.60 -8.12
N PHE A 40 -1.26 4.17 -7.05
CA PHE A 40 -1.05 5.00 -5.87
C PHE A 40 0.43 5.05 -5.54
N LEU A 41 0.83 6.15 -4.93
CA LEU A 41 2.22 6.33 -4.52
C LEU A 41 2.26 6.41 -3.00
N GLU A 42 2.70 5.34 -2.36
CA GLU A 42 2.74 5.27 -0.91
C GLU A 42 4.13 5.66 -0.42
N PRO A 43 4.25 6.76 0.35
CA PRO A 43 5.57 7.15 0.85
C PRO A 43 6.15 6.06 1.76
N HIS A 44 7.45 5.83 1.65
CA HIS A 44 8.10 4.86 2.50
C HIS A 44 8.01 5.26 3.97
N THR A 45 7.99 6.57 4.23
CA THR A 45 7.91 7.06 5.60
C THR A 45 6.63 6.62 6.31
N THR A 46 5.50 6.59 5.59
CA THR A 46 4.25 6.16 6.20
C THR A 46 4.27 4.67 6.51
N ILE A 47 4.92 3.89 5.65
CA ILE A 47 5.04 2.45 5.87
C ILE A 47 5.94 2.18 7.08
N ARG A 48 7.08 2.87 7.17
CA ARG A 48 7.97 2.73 8.31
C ARG A 48 7.26 3.06 9.61
N LYS A 49 6.52 4.16 9.60
CA LYS A 49 5.85 4.61 10.79
C LYS A 49 4.78 3.63 11.25
N ALA A 50 3.98 3.16 10.30
CA ALA A 50 2.89 2.24 10.63
C ALA A 50 3.39 0.92 11.15
N ASN A 51 4.59 0.50 10.74
CA ASN A 51 5.15 -0.81 11.10
C ASN A 51 6.30 -0.71 12.08
N LYS A 52 6.60 0.49 12.56
CA LYS A 52 7.68 0.73 13.53
C LYS A 52 9.02 0.20 13.04
N ILE A 53 9.32 0.48 11.78
CA ILE A 53 10.57 0.04 11.17
C ILE A 53 11.71 0.97 11.59
N SER A 54 12.83 0.40 11.95
CA SER A 54 14.00 1.16 12.32
C SER A 54 14.43 2.09 11.20
N ALA A 55 14.84 3.32 11.55
CA ALA A 55 15.25 4.29 10.55
C ALA A 55 16.46 3.84 9.76
N ASN A 56 17.27 2.96 10.33
CA ASN A 56 18.47 2.47 9.65
C ASN A 56 18.22 1.28 8.76
N ALA A 57 17.04 0.68 8.85
CA ALA A 57 16.76 -0.54 8.08
C ALA A 57 16.63 -0.20 6.61
N LYS A 58 17.20 -1.06 5.78
CA LYS A 58 17.18 -0.87 4.32
C LYS A 58 16.38 -1.99 3.68
N ILE A 59 15.69 -1.64 2.62
CA ILE A 59 14.85 -2.60 1.91
C ILE A 59 15.73 -3.65 1.25
N VAL A 60 15.38 -4.91 1.48
CA VAL A 60 16.03 -6.05 0.84
C VAL A 60 15.19 -6.54 -0.34
N ARG A 61 13.88 -6.62 -0.13
CA ARG A 61 13.00 -7.03 -1.21
C ARG A 61 11.54 -6.70 -0.89
N VAL A 62 10.73 -6.66 -1.92
CA VAL A 62 9.29 -6.45 -1.83
C VAL A 62 8.64 -7.74 -2.32
N GLU A 63 7.70 -8.25 -1.52
CA GLU A 63 7.10 -9.55 -1.80
C GLU A 63 5.58 -9.44 -1.76
N PRO A 64 4.85 -9.96 -2.76
CA PRO A 64 3.39 -9.94 -2.67
C PRO A 64 2.92 -10.84 -1.53
N ASP A 65 1.76 -10.49 -0.96
CA ASP A 65 1.14 -11.33 0.04
C ASP A 65 0.82 -12.70 -0.58
N GLU A 66 0.67 -13.73 0.25
CA GLU A 66 0.26 -15.04 -0.24
C GLU A 66 -1.04 -14.94 -1.02
N GLU A 67 -1.89 -14.03 -0.60
CA GLU A 67 -3.06 -13.67 -1.36
C GLU A 67 -2.76 -12.30 -1.96
N PRO A 68 -2.24 -12.27 -3.18
CA PRO A 68 -1.68 -11.02 -3.73
C PRO A 68 -2.65 -9.83 -3.70
N CYS A 69 -3.95 -10.11 -3.77
CA CYS A 69 -4.93 -9.03 -3.73
C CYS A 69 -4.87 -8.23 -2.45
N ILE A 70 -4.43 -8.85 -1.36
CA ILE A 70 -4.47 -8.22 -0.04
C ILE A 70 -3.44 -7.11 0.10
N GLY A 71 -2.24 -7.31 -0.44
CA GLY A 71 -1.19 -6.31 -0.29
C GLY A 71 0.17 -6.90 -0.55
N PHE A 72 1.17 -6.37 0.15
CA PHE A 72 2.55 -6.82 -0.04
C PHE A 72 3.33 -6.63 1.24
N PHE A 73 4.52 -7.25 1.27
CA PHE A 73 5.44 -7.13 2.40
C PHE A 73 6.73 -6.48 1.92
N VAL A 74 7.32 -5.70 2.81
CA VAL A 74 8.63 -5.10 2.55
C VAL A 74 9.59 -5.69 3.58
N HIS A 75 10.63 -6.36 3.10
CA HIS A 75 11.61 -7.01 3.95
C HIS A 75 12.85 -6.14 4.08
N TYR A 76 13.35 -6.01 5.30
CA TYR A 76 14.48 -5.14 5.59
C TYR A 76 15.70 -5.94 6.01
N ASP A 77 16.86 -5.31 5.88
CA ASP A 77 18.14 -5.96 6.15
C ASP A 77 18.36 -6.27 7.63
N ASN A 78 17.58 -5.65 8.52
CA ASN A 78 17.69 -5.91 9.95
C ASN A 78 16.72 -7.00 10.41
N GLY A 79 16.05 -7.66 9.48
CA GLY A 79 15.10 -8.72 9.81
C GLY A 79 13.68 -8.26 10.02
N GLN A 80 13.44 -6.95 10.02
CA GLN A 80 12.08 -6.46 10.16
C GLN A 80 11.31 -6.64 8.85
N THR A 81 10.00 -6.72 8.97
CA THR A 81 9.11 -6.82 7.80
C THR A 81 7.94 -5.88 8.02
N ALA A 82 7.63 -5.10 7.00
CA ALA A 82 6.46 -4.25 7.01
C ALA A 82 5.36 -4.90 6.20
N GLU A 83 4.14 -4.81 6.70
CA GLU A 83 2.98 -5.31 5.98
C GLU A 83 2.20 -4.11 5.47
N VAL A 84 1.86 -4.12 4.18
CA VAL A 84 1.16 -3.01 3.56
C VAL A 84 -0.10 -3.56 2.91
N SER A 85 -1.26 -3.21 3.46
CA SER A 85 -2.52 -3.71 2.94
C SER A 85 -3.07 -2.79 1.86
N TRP A 86 -3.96 -3.34 1.04
CA TRP A 86 -4.60 -2.58 -0.03
C TRP A 86 -5.35 -1.37 0.55
N SER A 87 -6.01 -1.55 1.69
CA SER A 87 -6.82 -0.48 2.27
C SER A 87 -5.96 0.64 2.82
N PHE A 88 -4.78 0.31 3.32
CA PHE A 88 -3.84 1.32 3.80
C PHE A 88 -3.44 2.25 2.65
N VAL A 89 -3.11 1.65 1.50
CA VAL A 89 -2.69 2.42 0.33
C VAL A 89 -3.84 3.26 -0.21
N ARG A 90 -5.05 2.71 -0.19
CA ARG A 90 -6.21 3.39 -0.78
C ARG A 90 -6.71 4.55 0.07
N GLU A 91 -6.14 4.77 1.25
CA GLU A 91 -6.44 5.97 2.03
C GLU A 91 -5.87 7.22 1.36
N LEU A 92 -4.93 7.04 0.46
CA LEU A 92 -4.34 8.14 -0.29
C LEU A 92 -5.18 8.46 -1.52
N PRO A 93 -5.04 9.67 -2.06
CA PRO A 93 -5.58 9.92 -3.38
C PRO A 93 -4.76 9.15 -4.42
N PRO A 94 -5.36 8.77 -5.54
CA PRO A 94 -4.60 8.08 -6.56
C PRO A 94 -3.56 9.01 -7.19
N LYS A 95 -2.51 8.40 -7.72
CA LYS A 95 -1.50 9.14 -8.46
C LYS A 95 -2.19 9.78 -9.67
N ASN A 96 -1.85 11.05 -9.95
CA ASN A 96 -2.44 11.76 -11.07
C ASN A 96 -2.04 11.08 -12.37
N PRO A 97 -3.00 10.55 -13.05
CA PRO A 97 -2.68 9.89 -14.30
C PRO A 97 -2.38 10.85 -15.43
N LYS A 98 -2.77 12.16 -15.58
CA LYS A 98 -2.68 12.91 -16.58
C LYS A 98 -2.39 13.94 -16.73
N LYS A 99 -2.40 13.69 -17.12
CA LYS A 99 -2.47 14.22 -17.40
C LYS A 99 -2.37 14.52 -17.62
#